data_9f5589760c189d9e3934f4b2df50668d
#
_entry.id   9f5589760c189d9e3934f4b2df50668d
#
_cell.length_a   1.000
_cell.length_b   1.000
_cell.length_c   1.000
_cell.angle_alpha   90.00
_cell.angle_beta   90.00
_cell.angle_gamma   90.00
#
_symmetry.space_group_name_H-M   'P 1'
#
loop_
_entity.id
_entity.type
_entity.pdbx_description
1 polymer ?
#
loop_
_entity_poly.entity_id
_entity_poly.type
_entity_poly.pdbx_seq_one_letter_code
_entity_poly.pdbx_strand_id
1 'polypeptide(L)'
;MYQPLADELRPTTLDDVYGQEEILGEGRMLRRMIESGRVPNLIFYGPSGTGKTTVANIIAAATQRTLYKLNATTASTADIREIVSQLDTFMAPNGVLLYLDEIQSFNKKQQQSLLEHIENGKITLIASTTENPYFYIFNAILSRCTVFEFKPITPAAAEKAVRRAVRYMAEKEQLEVTAEPGALEHIASSCGGDIRKALNAVEALFLVAKTGDTSLHIRLEDAKAVTQRSAMRYDREGDNHYDCLSALMKSIRGSDPDAAIHYLARFLEVGDLPACCRRLLCSAAEDIGLAYPQAIPIVKACVDSALQLGMPEARLPLADAVLLLATAPKSNSGLLAIDAALADVRHGKTGVIPRELQNVHADSAGQEREQGYLYPHNFPNHWVPQQYLPDLLKGTAYYHYGDNKVEQAARHYWDAIKGGSDGNSGR
;
A
#
# COMPACT_ATOMS: atom_id res chain seq x y z
N MET A 1 -17.87 -10.05 -31.65
CA MET A 1 -16.59 -9.73 -30.98
C MET A 1 -16.63 -10.48 -29.65
N TYR A 2 -15.59 -11.22 -29.29
CA TYR A 2 -15.54 -11.95 -28.02
C TYR A 2 -15.47 -10.97 -26.86
N GLN A 3 -16.37 -11.11 -25.89
CA GLN A 3 -16.38 -10.31 -24.66
C GLN A 3 -16.17 -11.27 -23.47
N PRO A 4 -15.20 -10.99 -22.57
CA PRO A 4 -14.99 -11.83 -21.40
C PRO A 4 -16.21 -11.90 -20.49
N LEU A 5 -16.48 -13.07 -19.91
CA LEU A 5 -17.63 -13.31 -19.04
C LEU A 5 -17.72 -12.31 -17.87
N ALA A 6 -16.56 -11.91 -17.32
CA ALA A 6 -16.49 -10.92 -16.26
C ALA A 6 -17.02 -9.52 -16.66
N ASP A 7 -16.98 -9.19 -17.95
CA ASP A 7 -17.54 -7.93 -18.48
C ASP A 7 -19.01 -8.10 -18.86
N GLU A 8 -19.43 -9.26 -19.39
CA GLU A 8 -20.82 -9.55 -19.68
C GLU A 8 -21.70 -9.57 -18.41
N LEU A 9 -21.20 -10.15 -17.32
CA LEU A 9 -21.90 -10.25 -16.05
C LEU A 9 -21.68 -9.08 -15.11
N ARG A 10 -21.06 -8.00 -15.60
CA ARG A 10 -20.79 -6.83 -14.76
C ARG A 10 -22.09 -6.26 -14.18
N PRO A 11 -22.20 -6.11 -12.85
CA PRO A 11 -23.37 -5.52 -12.21
C PRO A 11 -23.70 -4.13 -12.76
N THR A 12 -24.99 -3.88 -12.97
CA THR A 12 -25.53 -2.59 -13.41
C THR A 12 -26.28 -1.86 -12.30
N THR A 13 -26.63 -2.55 -11.22
CA THR A 13 -27.29 -1.99 -10.04
C THR A 13 -26.46 -2.26 -8.79
N LEU A 14 -26.67 -1.49 -7.72
CA LEU A 14 -25.95 -1.69 -6.45
C LEU A 14 -26.30 -3.02 -5.79
N ASP A 15 -27.52 -3.50 -5.97
CA ASP A 15 -28.01 -4.75 -5.37
C ASP A 15 -27.38 -5.99 -6.01
N ASP A 16 -26.87 -5.86 -7.24
CA ASP A 16 -26.14 -6.91 -7.94
C ASP A 16 -24.64 -6.97 -7.58
N VAL A 17 -24.13 -5.99 -6.85
CA VAL A 17 -22.72 -5.97 -6.43
C VAL A 17 -22.52 -6.91 -5.26
N TYR A 18 -21.68 -7.92 -5.45
CA TYR A 18 -21.36 -8.89 -4.40
C TYR A 18 -20.34 -8.35 -3.42
N GLY A 19 -20.60 -8.55 -2.12
CA GLY A 19 -19.79 -8.05 -1.03
C GLY A 19 -19.86 -6.53 -0.87
N GLN A 20 -18.96 -5.95 -0.13
CA GLN A 20 -18.90 -4.51 0.16
C GLN A 20 -20.08 -3.99 0.99
N GLU A 21 -20.72 -4.85 1.79
CA GLU A 21 -21.89 -4.51 2.61
C GLU A 21 -21.60 -3.34 3.58
N GLU A 22 -20.33 -3.16 3.97
CA GLU A 22 -19.90 -2.08 4.86
C GLU A 22 -20.01 -0.69 4.22
N ILE A 23 -19.90 -0.60 2.90
CA ILE A 23 -19.95 0.68 2.16
C ILE A 23 -21.17 0.80 1.24
N LEU A 24 -21.68 -0.33 0.71
CA LEU A 24 -22.80 -0.39 -0.24
C LEU A 24 -24.08 -0.98 0.35
N GLY A 25 -24.06 -1.51 1.58
CA GLY A 25 -25.23 -2.02 2.25
C GLY A 25 -26.32 -0.94 2.45
N GLU A 26 -27.52 -1.35 2.76
CA GLU A 26 -28.66 -0.45 2.99
C GLU A 26 -28.32 0.61 4.06
N GLY A 27 -28.60 1.88 3.76
CA GLY A 27 -28.32 3.01 4.66
C GLY A 27 -26.83 3.41 4.77
N ARG A 28 -25.92 2.72 4.11
CA ARG A 28 -24.48 3.06 4.14
C ARG A 28 -24.17 4.34 3.35
N MET A 29 -23.09 5.00 3.73
CA MET A 29 -22.79 6.35 3.25
C MET A 29 -22.61 6.41 1.73
N LEU A 30 -21.81 5.51 1.14
CA LEU A 30 -21.58 5.49 -0.31
C LEU A 30 -22.88 5.20 -1.07
N ARG A 31 -23.67 4.23 -0.59
CA ARG A 31 -24.98 3.91 -1.19
C ARG A 31 -25.90 5.13 -1.19
N ARG A 32 -26.06 5.83 -0.06
CA ARG A 32 -26.89 7.05 0.03
C ARG A 32 -26.42 8.16 -0.90
N MET A 33 -25.08 8.34 -1.06
CA MET A 33 -24.53 9.31 -2.01
C MET A 33 -24.95 8.96 -3.45
N ILE A 34 -24.87 7.68 -3.83
CA ILE A 34 -25.23 7.22 -5.18
C ILE A 34 -26.73 7.40 -5.41
N GLU A 35 -27.56 6.96 -4.49
CA GLU A 35 -29.03 7.06 -4.56
C GLU A 35 -29.52 8.52 -4.59
N SER A 36 -28.81 9.44 -3.94
CA SER A 36 -29.11 10.88 -3.98
C SER A 36 -28.72 11.56 -5.29
N GLY A 37 -27.96 10.89 -6.17
CA GLY A 37 -27.39 11.47 -7.38
C GLY A 37 -26.30 12.53 -7.15
N ARG A 38 -25.91 12.76 -5.87
CA ARG A 38 -24.91 13.77 -5.48
C ARG A 38 -23.64 13.07 -5.01
N VAL A 39 -22.73 12.85 -5.93
CA VAL A 39 -21.47 12.14 -5.66
C VAL A 39 -20.32 13.15 -5.72
N PRO A 40 -19.57 13.32 -4.61
CA PRO A 40 -18.36 14.14 -4.58
C PRO A 40 -17.20 13.43 -5.27
N ASN A 41 -16.00 14.02 -5.22
CA ASN A 41 -14.79 13.30 -5.63
C ASN A 41 -14.50 12.16 -4.67
N LEU A 42 -14.18 10.98 -5.22
CA LEU A 42 -13.99 9.74 -4.47
C LEU A 42 -12.62 9.12 -4.76
N ILE A 43 -12.10 8.42 -3.78
CA ILE A 43 -10.98 7.50 -3.94
C ILE A 43 -11.43 6.12 -3.46
N PHE A 44 -11.33 5.13 -4.33
CA PHE A 44 -11.58 3.72 -4.03
C PHE A 44 -10.24 3.01 -3.90
N TYR A 45 -9.94 2.43 -2.75
CA TYR A 45 -8.73 1.65 -2.59
C TYR A 45 -9.05 0.23 -2.11
N GLY A 46 -8.18 -0.71 -2.44
CA GLY A 46 -8.33 -2.11 -2.07
C GLY A 46 -7.96 -3.05 -3.23
N PRO A 47 -7.96 -4.37 -2.99
CA PRO A 47 -7.51 -5.37 -3.96
C PRO A 47 -8.22 -5.32 -5.31
N SER A 48 -7.59 -5.89 -6.34
CA SER A 48 -8.22 -6.03 -7.66
C SER A 48 -9.45 -6.94 -7.62
N GLY A 49 -10.37 -6.77 -8.57
CA GLY A 49 -11.57 -7.61 -8.69
C GLY A 49 -12.63 -7.45 -7.60
N THR A 50 -12.49 -6.46 -6.71
CA THR A 50 -13.43 -6.18 -5.61
C THR A 50 -14.63 -5.28 -5.99
N GLY A 51 -14.71 -4.85 -7.26
CA GLY A 51 -15.87 -4.10 -7.77
C GLY A 51 -15.66 -2.58 -7.91
N LYS A 52 -14.47 -2.02 -7.68
CA LYS A 52 -14.21 -0.56 -7.79
C LYS A 52 -14.69 0.04 -9.10
N THR A 53 -14.26 -0.52 -10.24
CA THR A 53 -14.68 -0.08 -11.59
C THR A 53 -16.18 -0.27 -11.83
N THR A 54 -16.75 -1.34 -11.29
CA THR A 54 -18.21 -1.62 -11.40
C THR A 54 -19.01 -0.54 -10.69
N VAL A 55 -18.66 -0.19 -9.46
CA VAL A 55 -19.32 0.87 -8.70
C VAL A 55 -19.17 2.24 -9.39
N ALA A 56 -17.99 2.54 -9.96
CA ALA A 56 -17.81 3.76 -10.75
C ALA A 56 -18.75 3.84 -11.96
N ASN A 57 -19.00 2.72 -12.66
CA ASN A 57 -19.97 2.66 -13.75
C ASN A 57 -21.41 2.90 -13.27
N ILE A 58 -21.79 2.30 -12.13
CA ILE A 58 -23.12 2.50 -11.53
C ILE A 58 -23.31 3.97 -11.13
N ILE A 59 -22.28 4.60 -10.55
CA ILE A 59 -22.32 6.03 -10.21
C ILE A 59 -22.51 6.89 -11.45
N ALA A 60 -21.79 6.60 -12.54
CA ALA A 60 -21.94 7.35 -13.79
C ALA A 60 -23.37 7.26 -14.33
N ALA A 61 -23.95 6.05 -14.33
CA ALA A 61 -25.35 5.84 -14.75
C ALA A 61 -26.34 6.56 -13.82
N ALA A 62 -26.16 6.47 -12.51
CA ALA A 62 -27.05 7.11 -11.53
C ALA A 62 -27.00 8.64 -11.57
N THR A 63 -25.83 9.22 -11.88
CA THR A 63 -25.64 10.68 -11.96
C THR A 63 -25.89 11.24 -13.35
N GLN A 64 -26.17 10.41 -14.36
CA GLN A 64 -26.32 10.79 -15.77
C GLN A 64 -25.15 11.61 -16.32
N ARG A 65 -23.94 11.41 -15.77
CA ARG A 65 -22.72 12.10 -16.21
C ARG A 65 -22.02 11.29 -17.30
N THR A 66 -21.34 11.97 -18.19
CA THR A 66 -20.50 11.33 -19.20
C THR A 66 -19.28 10.72 -18.52
N LEU A 67 -19.14 9.39 -18.62
CA LEU A 67 -18.04 8.66 -18.00
C LEU A 67 -16.83 8.56 -18.94
N TYR A 68 -15.70 9.10 -18.50
CA TYR A 68 -14.41 8.84 -19.11
C TYR A 68 -13.58 7.93 -18.22
N LYS A 69 -12.93 6.95 -18.85
CA LYS A 69 -12.08 5.99 -18.15
C LYS A 69 -10.65 6.13 -18.64
N LEU A 70 -9.75 6.41 -17.72
CA LEU A 70 -8.31 6.41 -17.96
C LEU A 70 -7.63 5.42 -17.03
N ASN A 71 -6.58 4.77 -17.53
CA ASN A 71 -5.68 3.99 -16.69
C ASN A 71 -4.37 4.77 -16.56
N ALA A 72 -3.98 5.13 -15.34
CA ALA A 72 -2.81 5.96 -15.09
C ALA A 72 -1.48 5.27 -15.47
N THR A 73 -1.47 3.96 -15.70
CA THR A 73 -0.28 3.26 -16.22
C THR A 73 0.02 3.55 -17.68
N THR A 74 -1.01 3.94 -18.46
CA THR A 74 -0.89 4.20 -19.90
C THR A 74 -1.28 5.61 -20.29
N ALA A 75 -2.08 6.29 -19.47
CA ALA A 75 -2.57 7.63 -19.76
C ALA A 75 -1.51 8.73 -19.54
N SER A 76 -1.67 9.81 -20.26
CA SER A 76 -0.83 11.01 -20.21
C SER A 76 -1.64 12.24 -19.77
N THR A 77 -0.95 13.35 -19.49
CA THR A 77 -1.60 14.65 -19.26
C THR A 77 -2.31 15.20 -20.49
N ALA A 78 -1.96 14.71 -21.69
CA ALA A 78 -2.65 15.09 -22.92
C ALA A 78 -4.07 14.51 -22.97
N ASP A 79 -4.23 13.25 -22.53
CA ASP A 79 -5.55 12.60 -22.48
C ASP A 79 -6.50 13.32 -21.51
N ILE A 80 -5.97 13.81 -20.39
CA ILE A 80 -6.75 14.63 -19.44
C ILE A 80 -7.18 15.94 -20.10
N ARG A 81 -6.27 16.62 -20.83
CA ARG A 81 -6.59 17.88 -21.54
C ARG A 81 -7.63 17.66 -22.63
N GLU A 82 -7.58 16.55 -23.33
CA GLU A 82 -8.58 16.18 -24.33
C GLU A 82 -9.98 16.06 -23.69
N ILE A 83 -10.09 15.35 -22.57
CA ILE A 83 -11.35 15.26 -21.82
C ILE A 83 -11.82 16.63 -21.37
N VAL A 84 -10.91 17.47 -20.88
CA VAL A 84 -11.24 18.84 -20.45
C VAL A 84 -11.74 19.69 -21.62
N SER A 85 -11.17 19.55 -22.81
CA SER A 85 -11.61 20.29 -24.00
C SER A 85 -13.04 19.96 -24.42
N GLN A 86 -13.59 18.84 -24.01
CA GLN A 86 -14.95 18.39 -24.30
C GLN A 86 -15.99 18.86 -23.25
N LEU A 87 -15.55 19.42 -22.13
CA LEU A 87 -16.43 19.80 -21.00
C LEU A 87 -17.44 20.88 -21.32
N ASP A 88 -17.11 21.80 -22.23
CA ASP A 88 -17.97 22.94 -22.60
C ASP A 88 -18.76 22.65 -23.89
N THR A 89 -18.87 21.36 -24.30
CA THR A 89 -19.59 20.91 -25.49
C THR A 89 -20.91 20.25 -25.16
N PHE A 90 -21.81 20.07 -26.15
CA PHE A 90 -23.06 19.35 -26.04
C PHE A 90 -22.89 17.87 -25.65
N MET A 91 -21.64 17.36 -25.58
CA MET A 91 -21.31 15.98 -25.29
C MET A 91 -21.38 15.63 -23.79
N ALA A 92 -21.41 16.61 -22.89
CA ALA A 92 -21.43 16.39 -21.44
C ALA A 92 -22.36 17.37 -20.71
N PRO A 93 -23.70 17.35 -20.97
CA PRO A 93 -24.64 18.33 -20.44
C PRO A 93 -24.74 18.32 -18.92
N ASN A 94 -24.48 17.18 -18.27
CA ASN A 94 -24.54 17.00 -16.82
C ASN A 94 -23.13 16.97 -16.17
N GLY A 95 -22.10 17.39 -16.90
CA GLY A 95 -20.69 17.32 -16.47
C GLY A 95 -20.06 15.96 -16.71
N VAL A 96 -18.78 15.88 -16.41
CA VAL A 96 -17.93 14.71 -16.64
C VAL A 96 -17.64 13.99 -15.32
N LEU A 97 -17.70 12.67 -15.35
CA LEU A 97 -17.16 11.79 -14.34
C LEU A 97 -15.89 11.13 -14.91
N LEU A 98 -14.75 11.43 -14.34
CA LEU A 98 -13.46 10.82 -14.70
C LEU A 98 -13.18 9.66 -13.74
N TYR A 99 -13.20 8.42 -14.26
CA TYR A 99 -12.68 7.27 -13.56
C TYR A 99 -11.21 7.08 -13.93
N LEU A 100 -10.32 7.29 -12.95
CA LEU A 100 -8.88 7.13 -13.10
C LEU A 100 -8.41 5.89 -12.35
N ASP A 101 -8.09 4.83 -13.09
CA ASP A 101 -7.60 3.57 -12.52
C ASP A 101 -6.10 3.65 -12.26
N GLU A 102 -5.65 3.01 -11.16
CA GLU A 102 -4.25 2.93 -10.71
C GLU A 102 -3.57 4.30 -10.57
N ILE A 103 -4.26 5.26 -9.94
CA ILE A 103 -3.80 6.65 -9.78
C ILE A 103 -2.38 6.81 -9.23
N GLN A 104 -1.89 5.85 -8.44
CA GLN A 104 -0.52 5.86 -7.91
C GLN A 104 0.55 5.78 -9.01
N SER A 105 0.20 5.34 -10.22
CA SER A 105 1.11 5.33 -11.37
C SER A 105 1.36 6.73 -11.95
N PHE A 106 0.50 7.70 -11.65
CA PHE A 106 0.73 9.09 -11.99
C PHE A 106 1.77 9.73 -11.07
N ASN A 107 2.75 10.39 -11.64
CA ASN A 107 3.69 11.20 -10.87
C ASN A 107 3.00 12.46 -10.27
N LYS A 108 3.68 13.14 -9.35
CA LYS A 108 3.15 14.30 -8.64
C LYS A 108 2.65 15.42 -9.59
N LYS A 109 3.36 15.69 -10.70
CA LYS A 109 2.94 16.71 -11.68
C LYS A 109 1.64 16.33 -12.40
N GLN A 110 1.50 15.05 -12.75
CA GLN A 110 0.29 14.53 -13.40
C GLN A 110 -0.90 14.60 -12.43
N GLN A 111 -0.69 14.20 -11.17
CA GLN A 111 -1.72 14.32 -10.15
C GLN A 111 -2.10 15.79 -9.89
N GLN A 112 -1.14 16.70 -9.87
CA GLN A 112 -1.39 18.15 -9.72
C GLN A 112 -2.22 18.73 -10.86
N SER A 113 -2.05 18.25 -12.09
CA SER A 113 -2.83 18.75 -13.23
C SER A 113 -4.34 18.45 -13.13
N LEU A 114 -4.75 17.49 -12.28
CA LEU A 114 -6.15 17.20 -12.02
C LEU A 114 -6.81 18.21 -11.06
N LEU A 115 -6.01 18.87 -10.20
CA LEU A 115 -6.55 19.70 -9.11
C LEU A 115 -7.43 20.85 -9.62
N GLU A 116 -6.99 21.58 -10.64
CA GLU A 116 -7.73 22.70 -11.21
C GLU A 116 -9.14 22.28 -11.67
N HIS A 117 -9.25 21.10 -12.25
CA HIS A 117 -10.50 20.60 -12.82
C HIS A 117 -11.43 19.99 -11.76
N ILE A 118 -10.85 19.49 -10.67
CA ILE A 118 -11.58 19.00 -9.51
C ILE A 118 -12.12 20.16 -8.67
N GLU A 119 -11.32 21.22 -8.47
CA GLU A 119 -11.66 22.39 -7.66
C GLU A 119 -12.76 23.24 -8.27
N ASN A 120 -12.74 23.43 -9.59
CA ASN A 120 -13.78 24.21 -10.28
C ASN A 120 -15.06 23.40 -10.55
N GLY A 121 -15.11 22.12 -10.14
CA GLY A 121 -16.27 21.23 -10.28
C GLY A 121 -16.57 20.79 -11.72
N LYS A 122 -15.70 21.10 -12.69
CA LYS A 122 -15.86 20.66 -14.08
C LYS A 122 -15.77 19.15 -14.23
N ILE A 123 -14.93 18.51 -13.42
CA ILE A 123 -14.75 17.07 -13.37
C ILE A 123 -15.09 16.56 -11.98
N THR A 124 -15.89 15.50 -11.90
CA THR A 124 -15.98 14.67 -10.69
C THR A 124 -15.01 13.52 -10.85
N LEU A 125 -14.04 13.43 -9.96
CA LEU A 125 -13.03 12.39 -9.97
C LEU A 125 -13.48 11.18 -9.16
N ILE A 126 -13.37 9.99 -9.73
CA ILE A 126 -13.33 8.73 -9.00
C ILE A 126 -11.98 8.08 -9.32
N ALA A 127 -11.05 8.16 -8.40
CA ALA A 127 -9.76 7.49 -8.54
C ALA A 127 -9.80 6.11 -7.90
N SER A 128 -9.11 5.14 -8.49
CA SER A 128 -8.91 3.81 -7.86
C SER A 128 -7.43 3.49 -7.73
N THR A 129 -7.13 2.69 -6.70
CA THR A 129 -5.78 2.20 -6.42
C THR A 129 -5.83 0.87 -5.68
N THR A 130 -4.84 0.02 -5.89
CA THR A 130 -4.59 -1.17 -5.07
C THR A 130 -3.70 -0.87 -3.87
N GLU A 131 -3.05 0.29 -3.85
CA GLU A 131 -2.13 0.73 -2.81
C GLU A 131 -2.82 1.60 -1.76
N ASN A 132 -2.19 1.77 -0.59
CA ASN A 132 -2.72 2.66 0.44
C ASN A 132 -2.67 4.12 -0.04
N PRO A 133 -3.81 4.80 -0.21
CA PRO A 133 -3.89 6.13 -0.82
C PRO A 133 -3.12 7.19 -0.05
N TYR A 134 -2.99 7.06 1.26
CA TYR A 134 -2.30 8.04 2.11
C TYR A 134 -0.79 8.12 1.88
N PHE A 135 -0.18 7.11 1.22
CA PHE A 135 1.24 7.11 0.89
C PHE A 135 1.53 7.50 -0.55
N TYR A 136 0.60 7.26 -1.47
CA TYR A 136 0.85 7.36 -2.91
C TYR A 136 0.08 8.47 -3.60
N ILE A 137 -1.00 8.95 -3.02
CA ILE A 137 -1.81 10.03 -3.61
C ILE A 137 -1.38 11.37 -3.01
N PHE A 138 -1.27 12.37 -3.88
CA PHE A 138 -0.91 13.72 -3.47
C PHE A 138 -1.93 14.29 -2.48
N ASN A 139 -1.46 14.82 -1.35
CA ASN A 139 -2.30 15.27 -0.24
C ASN A 139 -3.39 16.28 -0.65
N ALA A 140 -3.11 17.13 -1.65
CA ALA A 140 -4.08 18.09 -2.14
C ALA A 140 -5.28 17.41 -2.84
N ILE A 141 -5.10 16.24 -3.46
CA ILE A 141 -6.22 15.43 -3.99
C ILE A 141 -6.94 14.73 -2.85
N LEU A 142 -6.19 14.11 -1.93
CA LEU A 142 -6.78 13.43 -0.77
C LEU A 142 -7.71 14.33 0.05
N SER A 143 -7.30 15.58 0.29
CA SER A 143 -8.11 16.54 1.07
C SER A 143 -9.42 16.96 0.37
N ARG A 144 -9.58 16.66 -0.92
CA ARG A 144 -10.76 16.99 -1.74
C ARG A 144 -11.59 15.78 -2.12
N CYS A 145 -11.21 14.61 -1.66
CA CYS A 145 -11.88 13.34 -1.97
C CYS A 145 -12.35 12.64 -0.70
N THR A 146 -13.46 11.92 -0.81
CA THR A 146 -13.85 10.95 0.22
C THR A 146 -13.26 9.59 -0.14
N VAL A 147 -12.59 8.95 0.81
CA VAL A 147 -11.89 7.68 0.61
C VAL A 147 -12.78 6.53 1.08
N PHE A 148 -12.94 5.51 0.24
CA PHE A 148 -13.65 4.27 0.57
C PHE A 148 -12.75 3.06 0.34
N GLU A 149 -12.69 2.19 1.35
CA GLU A 149 -11.99 0.92 1.29
C GLU A 149 -12.88 -0.17 0.70
N PHE A 150 -12.38 -0.87 -0.33
CA PHE A 150 -12.98 -2.06 -0.90
C PHE A 150 -12.27 -3.29 -0.34
N LYS A 151 -12.96 -4.09 0.44
CA LYS A 151 -12.41 -5.30 1.04
C LYS A 151 -12.44 -6.48 0.06
N PRO A 152 -11.56 -7.49 0.25
CA PRO A 152 -11.65 -8.74 -0.48
C PRO A 152 -13.06 -9.33 -0.37
N ILE A 153 -13.57 -9.88 -1.46
CA ILE A 153 -14.91 -10.50 -1.47
C ILE A 153 -14.85 -11.82 -0.68
N THR A 154 -15.79 -12.01 0.23
CA THR A 154 -15.85 -13.24 1.02
C THR A 154 -16.15 -14.47 0.13
N PRO A 155 -15.67 -15.68 0.48
CA PRO A 155 -15.96 -16.89 -0.27
C PRO A 155 -17.47 -17.12 -0.50
N ALA A 156 -18.30 -16.82 0.50
CA ALA A 156 -19.75 -16.95 0.40
C ALA A 156 -20.39 -15.97 -0.61
N ALA A 157 -19.86 -14.74 -0.70
CA ALA A 157 -20.30 -13.76 -1.70
C ALA A 157 -19.78 -14.13 -3.10
N ALA A 158 -18.53 -14.60 -3.21
CA ALA A 158 -17.93 -15.08 -4.45
C ALA A 158 -18.69 -16.31 -5.01
N GLU A 159 -19.15 -17.21 -4.14
CA GLU A 159 -19.94 -18.38 -4.55
C GLU A 159 -21.26 -17.98 -5.23
N LYS A 160 -21.94 -16.95 -4.73
CA LYS A 160 -23.14 -16.42 -5.37
C LYS A 160 -22.85 -15.93 -6.79
N ALA A 161 -21.72 -15.24 -6.99
CA ALA A 161 -21.28 -14.78 -8.30
C ALA A 161 -20.94 -15.95 -9.23
N VAL A 162 -20.23 -16.97 -8.73
CA VAL A 162 -19.91 -18.21 -9.48
C VAL A 162 -21.19 -18.92 -9.91
N ARG A 163 -22.15 -19.14 -9.02
CA ARG A 163 -23.43 -19.79 -9.34
C ARG A 163 -24.26 -19.00 -10.37
N ARG A 164 -24.26 -17.68 -10.27
CA ARG A 164 -24.87 -16.80 -11.30
C ARG A 164 -24.19 -16.98 -12.64
N ALA A 165 -22.85 -17.01 -12.67
CA ALA A 165 -22.06 -17.17 -13.88
C ALA A 165 -22.29 -18.53 -14.56
N VAL A 166 -22.32 -19.61 -13.78
CA VAL A 166 -22.62 -20.96 -14.30
C VAL A 166 -24.02 -21.01 -14.91
N ARG A 167 -25.02 -20.43 -14.24
CA ARG A 167 -26.38 -20.38 -14.78
C ARG A 167 -26.44 -19.58 -16.08
N TYR A 168 -25.85 -18.42 -16.12
CA TYR A 168 -25.79 -17.58 -17.31
C TYR A 168 -25.14 -18.29 -18.50
N MET A 169 -23.97 -18.94 -18.26
CA MET A 169 -23.28 -19.69 -19.31
C MET A 169 -24.08 -20.92 -19.77
N ALA A 170 -24.76 -21.62 -18.84
CA ALA A 170 -25.64 -22.74 -19.18
C ALA A 170 -26.74 -22.31 -20.13
N GLU A 171 -27.39 -21.19 -19.85
CA GLU A 171 -28.44 -20.62 -20.70
C GLU A 171 -27.89 -20.15 -22.05
N LYS A 172 -26.74 -19.45 -22.05
CA LYS A 172 -26.10 -18.92 -23.25
C LYS A 172 -25.64 -20.01 -24.23
N GLU A 173 -25.01 -21.05 -23.68
CA GLU A 173 -24.49 -22.19 -24.48
C GLU A 173 -25.51 -23.32 -24.68
N GLN A 174 -26.73 -23.17 -24.10
CA GLN A 174 -27.81 -24.17 -24.15
C GLN A 174 -27.39 -25.55 -23.62
N LEU A 175 -26.63 -25.56 -22.53
CA LEU A 175 -26.13 -26.77 -21.88
C LEU A 175 -26.86 -27.07 -20.59
N GLU A 176 -27.17 -28.34 -20.33
CA GLU A 176 -27.56 -28.79 -19.01
C GLU A 176 -26.30 -28.95 -18.14
N VAL A 177 -26.18 -28.10 -17.11
CA VAL A 177 -24.95 -28.05 -16.28
C VAL A 177 -25.22 -28.66 -14.92
N THR A 178 -24.38 -29.63 -14.56
CA THR A 178 -24.32 -30.21 -13.21
C THR A 178 -22.93 -30.02 -12.63
N ALA A 179 -22.81 -29.91 -11.30
CA ALA A 179 -21.56 -29.75 -10.61
C ALA A 179 -21.45 -30.73 -9.46
N GLU A 180 -20.25 -31.29 -9.26
CA GLU A 180 -19.93 -32.07 -8.07
C GLU A 180 -20.01 -31.22 -6.81
N PRO A 181 -20.41 -31.80 -5.66
CA PRO A 181 -20.36 -31.10 -4.38
C PRO A 181 -18.95 -30.55 -4.11
N GLY A 182 -18.87 -29.28 -3.72
CA GLY A 182 -17.60 -28.61 -3.44
C GLY A 182 -16.88 -28.00 -4.65
N ALA A 183 -17.27 -28.28 -5.91
CA ALA A 183 -16.59 -27.76 -7.09
C ALA A 183 -16.75 -26.23 -7.22
N LEU A 184 -17.96 -25.70 -7.10
CA LEU A 184 -18.22 -24.26 -7.20
C LEU A 184 -17.70 -23.51 -5.96
N GLU A 185 -17.83 -24.09 -4.79
CA GLU A 185 -17.27 -23.60 -3.54
C GLU A 185 -15.73 -23.52 -3.60
N HIS A 186 -15.09 -24.49 -4.25
CA HIS A 186 -13.64 -24.47 -4.49
C HIS A 186 -13.24 -23.29 -5.39
N ILE A 187 -13.95 -23.05 -6.50
CA ILE A 187 -13.69 -21.89 -7.37
C ILE A 187 -13.83 -20.59 -6.57
N ALA A 188 -14.90 -20.46 -5.79
CA ALA A 188 -15.17 -19.29 -4.99
C ALA A 188 -14.11 -19.02 -3.92
N SER A 189 -13.64 -20.06 -3.22
CA SER A 189 -12.60 -19.94 -2.20
C SER A 189 -11.21 -19.68 -2.80
N SER A 190 -10.92 -20.28 -3.96
CA SER A 190 -9.62 -20.14 -4.63
C SER A 190 -9.43 -18.81 -5.37
N CYS A 191 -10.50 -18.02 -5.57
CA CYS A 191 -10.40 -16.70 -6.22
C CYS A 191 -9.84 -15.60 -5.32
N GLY A 192 -9.86 -15.77 -3.97
CA GLY A 192 -9.38 -14.94 -2.91
C GLY A 192 -9.93 -13.53 -2.89
N GLY A 193 -11.15 -13.41 -3.14
CA GLY A 193 -11.86 -12.16 -3.13
C GLY A 193 -11.78 -11.38 -4.45
N ASP A 194 -11.14 -11.92 -5.48
CA ASP A 194 -11.17 -11.37 -6.84
C ASP A 194 -12.23 -12.08 -7.69
N ILE A 195 -13.43 -11.51 -7.77
CA ILE A 195 -14.53 -12.08 -8.55
C ILE A 195 -14.17 -12.29 -10.03
N ARG A 196 -13.33 -11.41 -10.61
CA ARG A 196 -12.91 -11.53 -12.01
C ARG A 196 -12.18 -12.86 -12.25
N LYS A 197 -11.33 -13.28 -11.30
CA LYS A 197 -10.64 -14.58 -11.37
C LYS A 197 -11.63 -15.75 -11.28
N ALA A 198 -12.64 -15.65 -10.41
CA ALA A 198 -13.67 -16.68 -10.28
C ALA A 198 -14.47 -16.82 -11.57
N LEU A 199 -14.88 -15.71 -12.19
CA LEU A 199 -15.62 -15.70 -13.45
C LEU A 199 -14.80 -16.24 -14.61
N ASN A 200 -13.51 -15.89 -14.69
CA ASN A 200 -12.59 -16.44 -15.68
C ASN A 200 -12.40 -17.96 -15.52
N ALA A 201 -12.39 -18.47 -14.28
CA ALA A 201 -12.33 -19.91 -14.05
C ALA A 201 -13.61 -20.61 -14.52
N VAL A 202 -14.78 -20.02 -14.28
CA VAL A 202 -16.06 -20.53 -14.83
C VAL A 202 -16.03 -20.53 -16.35
N GLU A 203 -15.63 -19.42 -16.99
CA GLU A 203 -15.53 -19.33 -18.44
C GLU A 203 -14.59 -20.41 -19.03
N ALA A 204 -13.45 -20.66 -18.40
CA ALA A 204 -12.51 -21.70 -18.80
C ALA A 204 -13.11 -23.11 -18.75
N LEU A 205 -13.98 -23.40 -17.76
CA LEU A 205 -14.68 -24.69 -17.67
C LEU A 205 -15.65 -24.91 -18.83
N PHE A 206 -16.32 -23.86 -19.29
CA PHE A 206 -17.22 -23.96 -20.43
C PHE A 206 -16.51 -24.08 -21.76
N LEU A 207 -15.26 -23.56 -21.89
CA LEU A 207 -14.44 -23.72 -23.10
C LEU A 207 -14.02 -25.18 -23.36
N VAL A 208 -14.13 -26.06 -22.37
CA VAL A 208 -13.81 -27.49 -22.52
C VAL A 208 -14.97 -28.28 -23.11
N ALA A 209 -16.20 -27.75 -23.05
CA ALA A 209 -17.36 -28.36 -23.67
C ALA A 209 -17.18 -28.39 -25.20
N LYS A 210 -17.41 -29.56 -25.82
CA LYS A 210 -17.28 -29.75 -27.28
C LYS A 210 -18.51 -29.25 -28.01
N THR A 211 -18.31 -28.82 -29.24
CA THR A 211 -19.41 -28.47 -30.14
C THR A 211 -20.33 -29.69 -30.32
N GLY A 212 -21.60 -29.54 -29.92
CA GLY A 212 -22.58 -30.61 -29.98
C GLY A 212 -22.88 -31.32 -28.66
N ASP A 213 -22.14 -31.00 -27.59
CA ASP A 213 -22.51 -31.46 -26.25
C ASP A 213 -23.84 -30.81 -25.82
N THR A 214 -24.69 -31.56 -25.16
CA THR A 214 -25.97 -31.08 -24.58
C THR A 214 -25.89 -30.92 -23.07
N SER A 215 -24.83 -31.42 -22.46
CA SER A 215 -24.61 -31.34 -21.00
C SER A 215 -23.15 -31.14 -20.67
N LEU A 216 -22.89 -30.44 -19.56
CA LEU A 216 -21.59 -30.22 -18.96
C LEU A 216 -21.61 -30.66 -17.50
N HIS A 217 -20.72 -31.58 -17.14
CA HIS A 217 -20.53 -31.99 -15.74
C HIS A 217 -19.22 -31.39 -15.20
N ILE A 218 -19.33 -30.43 -14.27
CA ILE A 218 -18.20 -29.77 -13.61
C ILE A 218 -17.70 -30.65 -12.48
N ARG A 219 -16.56 -31.30 -12.63
CA ARG A 219 -15.93 -32.09 -11.59
C ARG A 219 -15.07 -31.23 -10.67
N LEU A 220 -14.87 -31.66 -9.44
CA LEU A 220 -13.99 -30.99 -8.50
C LEU A 220 -12.53 -30.91 -9.00
N GLU A 221 -12.08 -31.93 -9.74
CA GLU A 221 -10.75 -31.94 -10.34
C GLU A 221 -10.59 -30.88 -11.41
N ASP A 222 -11.60 -30.68 -12.26
CA ASP A 222 -11.60 -29.64 -13.30
C ASP A 222 -11.59 -28.24 -12.65
N ALA A 223 -12.37 -28.03 -11.59
CA ALA A 223 -12.35 -26.81 -10.80
C ALA A 223 -10.97 -26.52 -10.20
N LYS A 224 -10.30 -27.53 -9.65
CA LYS A 224 -8.94 -27.43 -9.15
C LYS A 224 -7.94 -27.11 -10.28
N ALA A 225 -8.06 -27.74 -11.44
CA ALA A 225 -7.15 -27.52 -12.56
C ALA A 225 -7.20 -26.09 -13.10
N VAL A 226 -8.41 -25.48 -13.22
CA VAL A 226 -8.54 -24.10 -13.70
C VAL A 226 -8.17 -23.05 -12.64
N THR A 227 -8.19 -23.42 -11.36
CA THR A 227 -7.86 -22.51 -10.26
C THR A 227 -6.41 -22.66 -9.75
N GLN A 228 -5.71 -23.78 -10.00
CA GLN A 228 -4.34 -24.05 -9.53
C GLN A 228 -3.33 -22.96 -9.93
N ARG A 229 -3.39 -22.41 -11.15
CA ARG A 229 -2.57 -21.28 -11.56
C ARG A 229 -2.96 -19.97 -10.86
N SER A 230 -4.19 -19.88 -10.38
CA SER A 230 -4.70 -18.71 -9.65
C SER A 230 -4.29 -18.76 -8.16
N ALA A 231 -4.25 -19.93 -7.55
CA ALA A 231 -3.91 -20.09 -6.13
C ALA A 231 -2.47 -19.67 -5.83
N MET A 232 -1.50 -19.98 -6.68
CA MET A 232 -0.10 -19.54 -6.51
C MET A 232 0.08 -18.00 -6.63
N ARG A 233 -0.73 -17.33 -7.46
CA ARG A 233 -0.76 -15.85 -7.52
C ARG A 233 -1.60 -15.22 -6.42
N TYR A 234 -2.44 -16.00 -5.78
CA TYR A 234 -3.52 -15.59 -4.91
C TYR A 234 -3.09 -15.22 -3.50
N ASP A 235 -2.03 -15.85 -3.01
CA ASP A 235 -1.46 -15.57 -1.70
C ASP A 235 -0.81 -14.15 -1.59
N ARG A 236 -0.80 -13.38 -2.69
CA ARG A 236 -0.24 -12.01 -2.72
C ARG A 236 -1.08 -10.94 -2.01
N GLU A 237 -2.38 -11.12 -1.91
CA GLU A 237 -3.32 -10.07 -1.45
C GLU A 237 -4.26 -10.54 -0.31
N GLY A 238 -4.11 -11.77 0.19
CA GLY A 238 -4.95 -12.33 1.26
C GLY A 238 -4.32 -12.23 2.66
N ASP A 239 -5.10 -12.51 3.69
CA ASP A 239 -4.67 -12.54 5.10
C ASP A 239 -3.43 -13.43 5.29
N ASN A 240 -3.32 -14.55 4.58
CA ASN A 240 -2.15 -15.43 4.59
C ASN A 240 -0.85 -14.77 4.11
N HIS A 241 -0.93 -13.81 3.18
CA HIS A 241 0.23 -13.06 2.71
C HIS A 241 0.75 -12.13 3.81
N TYR A 242 -0.15 -11.35 4.43
CA TYR A 242 0.20 -10.46 5.54
C TYR A 242 0.65 -11.27 6.77
N ASP A 243 0.03 -12.41 7.04
CA ASP A 243 0.42 -13.30 8.12
C ASP A 243 1.80 -13.91 7.88
N CYS A 244 2.10 -14.36 6.66
CA CYS A 244 3.41 -14.87 6.29
C CYS A 244 4.49 -13.81 6.42
N LEU A 245 4.21 -12.58 5.97
CA LEU A 245 5.12 -11.43 6.10
C LEU A 245 5.33 -11.06 7.57
N SER A 246 4.25 -11.05 8.36
CA SER A 246 4.31 -10.82 9.81
C SER A 246 5.11 -11.91 10.53
N ALA A 247 4.94 -13.18 10.13
CA ALA A 247 5.68 -14.31 10.67
C ALA A 247 7.18 -14.22 10.33
N LEU A 248 7.54 -13.84 9.08
CA LEU A 248 8.93 -13.58 8.69
C LEU A 248 9.56 -12.52 9.58
N MET A 249 8.92 -11.35 9.74
CA MET A 249 9.43 -10.26 10.56
C MET A 249 9.58 -10.66 12.03
N LYS A 250 8.58 -11.38 12.58
CA LYS A 250 8.63 -11.87 13.97
C LYS A 250 9.71 -12.92 14.19
N SER A 251 9.96 -13.80 13.21
CA SER A 251 11.05 -14.78 13.28
C SER A 251 12.42 -14.13 13.25
N ILE A 252 12.62 -13.11 12.39
CA ILE A 252 13.84 -12.28 12.37
C ILE A 252 14.03 -11.60 13.73
N ARG A 253 13.01 -10.94 14.25
CA ARG A 253 13.03 -10.27 15.55
C ARG A 253 13.29 -11.24 16.69
N GLY A 254 12.72 -12.44 16.64
CA GLY A 254 12.91 -13.53 17.60
C GLY A 254 14.24 -14.25 17.46
N SER A 255 15.08 -13.91 16.47
CA SER A 255 16.36 -14.56 16.20
C SER A 255 16.23 -16.07 15.91
N ASP A 256 15.19 -16.46 15.20
CA ASP A 256 14.99 -17.82 14.69
C ASP A 256 15.28 -17.86 13.18
N PRO A 257 16.50 -18.22 12.75
CA PRO A 257 16.90 -18.23 11.35
C PRO A 257 16.17 -19.31 10.54
N ASP A 258 15.81 -20.44 11.13
CA ASP A 258 15.15 -21.54 10.43
C ASP A 258 13.70 -21.18 10.12
N ALA A 259 12.97 -20.61 11.09
CA ALA A 259 11.64 -20.09 10.86
C ALA A 259 11.65 -18.93 9.84
N ALA A 260 12.61 -18.02 9.94
CA ALA A 260 12.74 -16.89 9.02
C ALA A 260 12.96 -17.35 7.57
N ILE A 261 13.85 -18.33 7.33
CA ILE A 261 14.08 -18.91 6.00
C ILE A 261 12.84 -19.66 5.49
N HIS A 262 12.13 -20.39 6.36
CA HIS A 262 10.89 -21.05 5.98
C HIS A 262 9.84 -20.06 5.48
N TYR A 263 9.60 -18.97 6.22
CA TYR A 263 8.64 -17.94 5.81
C TYR A 263 9.12 -17.13 4.59
N LEU A 264 10.43 -16.92 4.41
CA LEU A 264 10.98 -16.37 3.18
C LEU A 264 10.64 -17.26 1.99
N ALA A 265 10.89 -18.59 2.09
CA ALA A 265 10.60 -19.53 1.01
C ALA A 265 9.11 -19.51 0.64
N ARG A 266 8.21 -19.56 1.62
CA ARG A 266 6.76 -19.43 1.39
C ARG A 266 6.42 -18.13 0.66
N PHE A 267 7.07 -17.03 1.04
CA PHE A 267 6.83 -15.71 0.45
C PHE A 267 7.32 -15.62 -1.00
N LEU A 268 8.47 -16.23 -1.31
CA LEU A 268 9.04 -16.26 -2.66
C LEU A 268 8.21 -17.11 -3.63
N GLU A 269 7.60 -18.20 -3.17
CA GLU A 269 6.67 -19.01 -3.97
C GLU A 269 5.43 -18.20 -4.43
N VAL A 270 4.99 -17.25 -3.62
CA VAL A 270 3.92 -16.31 -3.96
C VAL A 270 4.38 -15.24 -4.96
N GLY A 271 5.68 -14.96 -5.02
CA GLY A 271 6.35 -14.11 -6.02
C GLY A 271 6.16 -12.60 -5.78
N ASP A 272 5.89 -12.12 -4.55
CA ASP A 272 5.87 -10.69 -4.22
C ASP A 272 7.24 -10.22 -3.69
N LEU A 273 8.20 -10.19 -4.60
CA LEU A 273 9.55 -9.74 -4.32
C LEU A 273 9.63 -8.30 -3.75
N PRO A 274 8.89 -7.28 -4.26
CA PRO A 274 8.96 -5.91 -3.74
C PRO A 274 8.54 -5.77 -2.28
N ALA A 275 7.48 -6.45 -1.84
CA ALA A 275 7.02 -6.36 -0.45
C ALA A 275 8.03 -7.00 0.51
N CYS A 276 8.60 -8.16 0.15
CA CYS A 276 9.67 -8.79 0.90
C CYS A 276 10.87 -7.86 1.06
N CYS A 277 11.36 -7.31 -0.04
CA CYS A 277 12.50 -6.39 -0.06
C CYS A 277 12.27 -5.18 0.86
N ARG A 278 11.10 -4.55 0.80
CA ARG A 278 10.73 -3.42 1.65
C ARG A 278 10.78 -3.79 3.13
N ARG A 279 10.26 -4.94 3.51
CA ARG A 279 10.23 -5.38 4.91
C ARG A 279 11.60 -5.74 5.46
N LEU A 280 12.47 -6.33 4.66
CA LEU A 280 13.84 -6.59 5.09
C LEU A 280 14.62 -5.29 5.37
N LEU A 281 14.43 -4.26 4.53
CA LEU A 281 15.01 -2.92 4.79
C LEU A 281 14.44 -2.29 6.08
N CYS A 282 13.13 -2.44 6.33
CA CYS A 282 12.54 -1.99 7.59
C CYS A 282 13.16 -2.72 8.78
N SER A 283 13.25 -4.06 8.73
CA SER A 283 13.81 -4.86 9.83
C SER A 283 15.28 -4.53 10.12
N ALA A 284 16.07 -4.25 9.08
CA ALA A 284 17.46 -3.83 9.24
C ALA A 284 17.59 -2.54 10.07
N ALA A 285 16.64 -1.61 9.92
CA ALA A 285 16.63 -0.34 10.65
C ALA A 285 15.90 -0.41 12.00
N GLU A 286 14.77 -1.15 12.03
CA GLU A 286 13.86 -1.24 13.18
C GLU A 286 14.35 -2.20 14.25
N ASP A 287 14.77 -3.41 13.85
CA ASP A 287 15.07 -4.51 14.77
C ASP A 287 16.58 -4.65 15.05
N ILE A 288 17.44 -4.34 14.07
CA ILE A 288 18.90 -4.44 14.19
C ILE A 288 19.50 -3.09 14.55
N GLY A 289 19.18 -2.06 13.78
CA GLY A 289 19.54 -0.67 14.06
C GLY A 289 20.99 -0.47 14.48
N LEU A 290 21.18 0.18 15.61
CA LEU A 290 22.50 0.55 16.12
C LEU A 290 23.27 -0.60 16.77
N ALA A 291 22.64 -1.77 16.97
CA ALA A 291 23.38 -2.96 17.46
C ALA A 291 24.37 -3.50 16.42
N TYR A 292 24.03 -3.38 15.13
CA TYR A 292 24.91 -3.72 14.01
C TYR A 292 24.62 -2.80 12.82
N PRO A 293 25.17 -1.57 12.80
CA PRO A 293 24.83 -0.55 11.78
C PRO A 293 25.12 -0.97 10.33
N GLN A 294 26.06 -1.90 10.11
CA GLN A 294 26.32 -2.46 8.78
C GLN A 294 25.18 -3.29 8.21
N ALA A 295 24.23 -3.71 9.01
CA ALA A 295 23.07 -4.46 8.49
C ALA A 295 22.32 -3.69 7.40
N ILE A 296 22.14 -2.38 7.55
CA ILE A 296 21.40 -1.55 6.59
C ILE A 296 22.04 -1.56 5.20
N PRO A 297 23.33 -1.19 5.01
CA PRO A 297 23.95 -1.21 3.68
C PRO A 297 24.08 -2.63 3.11
N ILE A 298 24.33 -3.65 3.93
CA ILE A 298 24.41 -5.03 3.46
C ILE A 298 23.06 -5.50 2.95
N VAL A 299 21.99 -5.34 3.72
CA VAL A 299 20.62 -5.71 3.32
C VAL A 299 20.20 -4.92 2.07
N LYS A 300 20.56 -3.63 1.98
CA LYS A 300 20.31 -2.83 0.79
C LYS A 300 20.99 -3.42 -0.45
N ALA A 301 22.25 -3.84 -0.34
CA ALA A 301 22.97 -4.49 -1.43
C ALA A 301 22.33 -5.84 -1.83
N CYS A 302 21.89 -6.64 -0.85
CA CYS A 302 21.17 -7.88 -1.10
C CYS A 302 19.83 -7.63 -1.83
N VAL A 303 19.07 -6.64 -1.38
CA VAL A 303 17.81 -6.24 -2.01
C VAL A 303 18.02 -5.77 -3.45
N ASP A 304 19.00 -4.91 -3.71
CA ASP A 304 19.32 -4.44 -5.05
C ASP A 304 19.74 -5.59 -5.97
N SER A 305 20.57 -6.51 -5.47
CA SER A 305 20.95 -7.71 -6.20
C SER A 305 19.73 -8.58 -6.53
N ALA A 306 18.82 -8.79 -5.57
CA ALA A 306 17.61 -9.57 -5.78
C ALA A 306 16.70 -8.96 -6.85
N LEU A 307 16.53 -7.62 -6.84
CA LEU A 307 15.72 -6.91 -7.82
C LEU A 307 16.36 -6.92 -9.23
N GLN A 308 17.69 -6.92 -9.32
CA GLN A 308 18.41 -7.01 -10.61
C GLN A 308 18.38 -8.42 -11.19
N LEU A 309 18.58 -9.45 -10.35
CA LEU A 309 18.59 -10.85 -10.77
C LEU A 309 17.20 -11.36 -11.15
N GLY A 310 16.17 -10.96 -10.40
CA GLY A 310 14.84 -11.52 -10.54
C GLY A 310 14.76 -12.98 -10.05
N MET A 311 13.57 -13.57 -10.19
CA MET A 311 13.36 -14.98 -9.84
C MET A 311 13.83 -15.90 -10.98
N PRO A 312 14.42 -17.06 -10.67
CA PRO A 312 14.54 -17.70 -9.34
C PRO A 312 15.79 -17.29 -8.54
N GLU A 313 16.76 -16.57 -9.10
CA GLU A 313 18.07 -16.28 -8.49
C GLU A 313 17.98 -15.30 -7.34
N ALA A 314 16.95 -14.42 -7.30
CA ALA A 314 16.71 -13.47 -6.22
C ALA A 314 16.65 -14.12 -4.81
N ARG A 315 16.32 -15.44 -4.75
CA ARG A 315 16.29 -16.19 -3.50
C ARG A 315 17.63 -16.21 -2.75
N LEU A 316 18.75 -16.15 -3.47
CA LEU A 316 20.09 -16.27 -2.88
C LEU A 316 20.45 -15.03 -2.04
N PRO A 317 20.50 -13.81 -2.60
CA PRO A 317 20.79 -12.63 -1.80
C PRO A 317 19.74 -12.35 -0.72
N LEU A 318 18.48 -12.74 -0.93
CA LEU A 318 17.43 -12.58 0.08
C LEU A 318 17.61 -13.57 1.25
N ALA A 319 18.07 -14.79 0.99
CA ALA A 319 18.41 -15.74 2.06
C ALA A 319 19.56 -15.21 2.92
N ASP A 320 20.62 -14.67 2.30
CA ASP A 320 21.73 -14.05 3.02
C ASP A 320 21.27 -12.88 3.88
N ALA A 321 20.40 -12.00 3.35
CA ALA A 321 19.83 -10.89 4.09
C ALA A 321 19.01 -11.35 5.30
N VAL A 322 18.14 -12.35 5.13
CA VAL A 322 17.30 -12.89 6.20
C VAL A 322 18.13 -13.55 7.29
N LEU A 323 19.12 -14.38 6.93
CA LEU A 323 20.02 -15.03 7.88
C LEU A 323 20.86 -14.00 8.66
N LEU A 324 21.40 -13.00 7.96
CA LEU A 324 22.11 -11.88 8.61
C LEU A 324 21.22 -11.20 9.65
N LEU A 325 20.00 -10.83 9.26
CA LEU A 325 19.05 -10.15 10.15
C LEU A 325 18.62 -11.04 11.32
N ALA A 326 18.36 -12.33 11.09
CA ALA A 326 17.96 -13.24 12.13
C ALA A 326 19.07 -13.49 13.16
N THR A 327 20.34 -13.50 12.73
CA THR A 327 21.48 -13.83 13.60
C THR A 327 22.20 -12.59 14.19
N ALA A 328 21.96 -11.39 13.67
CA ALA A 328 22.55 -10.16 14.18
C ALA A 328 22.02 -9.79 15.58
N PRO A 329 22.81 -9.10 16.41
CA PRO A 329 22.30 -8.51 17.65
C PRO A 329 21.18 -7.50 17.36
N LYS A 330 20.26 -7.35 18.28
CA LYS A 330 19.03 -6.55 18.11
C LYS A 330 19.11 -5.24 18.90
N SER A 331 18.58 -4.17 18.30
CA SER A 331 18.32 -2.90 18.98
C SER A 331 17.20 -2.15 18.27
N ASN A 332 16.22 -1.72 19.00
CA ASN A 332 15.16 -0.83 18.56
C ASN A 332 15.28 0.59 19.15
N SER A 333 16.45 0.92 19.69
CA SER A 333 16.71 2.21 20.38
C SER A 333 16.41 3.41 19.47
N GLY A 334 16.76 3.31 18.17
CA GLY A 334 16.47 4.35 17.19
C GLY A 334 14.98 4.53 16.91
N LEU A 335 14.24 3.42 16.80
CA LEU A 335 12.76 3.44 16.65
C LEU A 335 12.09 4.11 17.85
N LEU A 336 12.44 3.69 19.06
CA LEU A 336 11.86 4.25 20.28
C LEU A 336 12.17 5.75 20.41
N ALA A 337 13.36 6.18 20.05
CA ALA A 337 13.77 7.58 20.10
C ALA A 337 12.95 8.45 19.14
N ILE A 338 12.81 8.03 17.88
CA ILE A 338 12.05 8.82 16.89
C ILE A 338 10.56 8.81 17.19
N ASP A 339 9.99 7.71 17.66
CA ASP A 339 8.57 7.63 18.01
C ASP A 339 8.23 8.53 19.21
N ALA A 340 9.08 8.57 20.22
CA ALA A 340 8.93 9.48 21.37
C ALA A 340 9.00 10.94 20.93
N ALA A 341 9.96 11.31 20.07
CA ALA A 341 10.08 12.66 19.55
C ALA A 341 8.86 13.04 18.68
N LEU A 342 8.39 12.15 17.81
CA LEU A 342 7.20 12.36 16.99
C LEU A 342 5.93 12.52 17.85
N ALA A 343 5.82 11.77 18.94
CA ALA A 343 4.71 11.90 19.87
C ALA A 343 4.65 13.31 20.50
N ASP A 344 5.78 13.84 20.96
CA ASP A 344 5.86 15.19 21.49
C ASP A 344 5.50 16.26 20.45
N VAL A 345 6.03 16.15 19.23
CA VAL A 345 5.70 17.06 18.12
C VAL A 345 4.20 17.01 17.79
N ARG A 346 3.58 15.84 17.74
CA ARG A 346 2.14 15.67 17.47
C ARG A 346 1.26 16.25 18.58
N HIS A 347 1.75 16.26 19.80
CA HIS A 347 1.09 16.91 20.95
C HIS A 347 1.40 18.41 21.07
N GLY A 348 2.05 19.01 20.09
CA GLY A 348 2.35 20.44 20.06
C GLY A 348 3.54 20.86 20.93
N LYS A 349 4.31 19.91 21.48
CA LYS A 349 5.52 20.19 22.25
C LYS A 349 6.70 20.39 21.31
N THR A 350 6.70 21.48 20.56
CA THR A 350 7.80 21.79 19.61
C THR A 350 8.79 22.82 20.18
N GLY A 351 8.29 23.81 20.91
CA GLY A 351 9.11 24.91 21.43
C GLY A 351 9.71 25.80 20.34
N VAL A 352 10.39 26.85 20.76
CA VAL A 352 11.13 27.76 19.88
C VAL A 352 12.58 27.26 19.77
N ILE A 353 13.09 27.17 18.55
CA ILE A 353 14.48 26.77 18.31
C ILE A 353 15.42 27.76 19.02
N PRO A 354 16.39 27.28 19.84
CA PRO A 354 17.36 28.12 20.50
C PRO A 354 18.04 29.10 19.53
N ARG A 355 18.24 30.32 19.99
CA ARG A 355 18.76 31.42 19.14
C ARG A 355 20.08 31.06 18.48
N GLU A 356 20.95 30.36 19.20
CA GLU A 356 22.27 29.94 18.78
C GLU A 356 22.23 28.97 17.62
N LEU A 357 21.11 28.26 17.44
CA LEU A 357 20.96 27.24 16.40
C LEU A 357 20.18 27.75 15.15
N GLN A 358 19.67 28.99 15.19
CA GLN A 358 18.95 29.55 14.05
C GLN A 358 19.88 30.00 12.96
N ASN A 359 19.50 29.81 11.69
CA ASN A 359 20.29 30.32 10.55
C ASN A 359 20.30 31.85 10.55
N VAL A 360 21.43 32.42 10.12
CA VAL A 360 21.55 33.84 9.79
C VAL A 360 20.97 34.00 8.39
N HIS A 361 19.77 34.55 8.26
CA HIS A 361 19.21 34.86 6.95
C HIS A 361 19.85 36.14 6.40
N ALA A 362 20.21 36.14 5.11
CA ALA A 362 20.82 37.26 4.40
C ALA A 362 19.95 38.55 4.39
N ASP A 363 18.66 38.43 4.65
CA ASP A 363 17.69 39.54 4.66
C ASP A 363 17.79 40.44 5.89
N SER A 364 18.68 40.14 6.82
CA SER A 364 18.96 40.97 8.01
C SER A 364 20.25 41.81 7.85
N ALA A 365 20.48 42.31 6.65
CA ALA A 365 21.59 43.23 6.38
C ALA A 365 21.48 44.47 7.28
N GLY A 366 22.36 44.58 8.28
CA GLY A 366 22.47 45.74 9.17
C GLY A 366 22.43 45.46 10.69
N GLN A 367 22.19 44.25 11.13
CA GLN A 367 22.37 43.85 12.54
C GLN A 367 23.34 42.68 12.62
N GLU A 368 24.57 42.90 13.13
CA GLU A 368 25.44 41.83 13.62
C GLU A 368 24.67 41.07 14.74
N ARG A 369 24.10 39.97 14.36
CA ARG A 369 23.48 39.07 15.33
C ARG A 369 24.54 38.08 15.77
N GLU A 370 25.21 38.39 16.85
CA GLU A 370 25.98 37.37 17.60
C GLU A 370 25.05 36.21 17.92
N GLN A 371 25.25 35.06 17.27
CA GLN A 371 24.40 33.88 17.52
C GLN A 371 24.79 33.16 18.79
N GLY A 372 26.02 33.36 19.29
CA GLY A 372 26.54 32.67 20.46
C GLY A 372 26.77 31.16 20.26
N TYR A 373 26.66 30.65 19.02
CA TYR A 373 26.89 29.24 18.74
C TYR A 373 28.34 28.85 18.97
N LEU A 374 28.57 27.89 19.85
CA LEU A 374 29.89 27.34 20.13
C LEU A 374 30.13 26.17 19.16
N TYR A 375 31.08 26.36 18.22
CA TYR A 375 31.37 25.33 17.21
C TYR A 375 32.19 24.19 17.85
N PRO A 376 31.66 22.97 18.00
CA PRO A 376 32.28 21.89 18.76
C PRO A 376 33.67 21.50 18.28
N HIS A 377 33.98 21.62 16.98
CA HIS A 377 35.30 21.29 16.43
C HIS A 377 36.42 22.21 16.93
N ASN A 378 36.10 23.36 17.51
CA ASN A 378 37.09 24.25 18.11
C ASN A 378 37.43 23.87 19.57
N PHE A 379 36.80 22.85 20.13
CA PHE A 379 36.94 22.41 21.51
C PHE A 379 37.55 21.00 21.60
N PRO A 380 38.18 20.66 22.73
CA PRO A 380 38.72 19.31 22.96
C PRO A 380 37.66 18.25 22.78
N ASN A 381 38.05 17.11 22.20
CA ASN A 381 37.16 16.00 21.88
C ASN A 381 35.95 16.37 21.00
N HIS A 382 36.00 17.53 20.31
CA HIS A 382 34.93 18.06 19.47
C HIS A 382 33.58 18.15 20.21
N TRP A 383 33.63 18.53 21.50
CA TRP A 383 32.45 18.66 22.34
C TRP A 383 32.55 19.92 23.23
N VAL A 384 31.39 20.56 23.42
CA VAL A 384 31.22 21.70 24.31
C VAL A 384 29.80 21.68 24.89
N PRO A 385 29.62 22.00 26.19
CA PRO A 385 28.30 22.05 26.80
C PRO A 385 27.55 23.26 26.25
N GLN A 386 26.51 22.99 25.49
CA GLN A 386 25.50 23.99 25.05
C GLN A 386 24.13 23.34 24.89
N GLN A 387 23.07 24.14 24.90
CA GLN A 387 21.73 23.66 24.78
C GLN A 387 21.31 23.54 23.32
N TYR A 388 20.86 22.37 22.92
CA TYR A 388 20.40 22.09 21.55
C TYR A 388 18.86 21.97 21.47
N LEU A 389 18.20 21.48 22.51
CA LEU A 389 16.74 21.39 22.55
C LEU A 389 16.11 22.73 22.93
N PRO A 390 14.89 23.04 22.42
CA PRO A 390 14.10 24.14 22.90
C PRO A 390 13.91 24.14 24.42
N ASP A 391 13.73 25.31 25.01
CA ASP A 391 13.56 25.43 26.47
C ASP A 391 12.42 24.55 27.01
N LEU A 392 11.34 24.42 26.25
CA LEU A 392 10.19 23.56 26.58
C LEU A 392 10.61 22.07 26.73
N LEU A 393 11.67 21.66 26.05
CA LEU A 393 12.15 20.28 26.00
C LEU A 393 13.49 20.10 26.72
N LYS A 394 13.94 21.11 27.46
CA LYS A 394 15.19 21.04 28.20
C LYS A 394 15.20 19.87 29.17
N GLY A 395 16.22 19.03 29.06
CA GLY A 395 16.38 17.81 29.87
C GLY A 395 15.61 16.60 29.37
N THR A 396 14.86 16.70 28.26
CA THR A 396 14.25 15.53 27.62
C THR A 396 15.30 14.65 27.01
N ALA A 397 15.21 13.33 27.24
CA ALA A 397 16.04 12.32 26.61
C ALA A 397 15.16 11.41 25.75
N TYR A 398 15.31 11.47 24.43
CA TYR A 398 14.62 10.59 23.50
C TYR A 398 15.42 9.32 23.23
N TYR A 399 16.74 9.44 23.10
CA TYR A 399 17.61 8.31 22.81
C TYR A 399 18.16 7.70 24.10
N HIS A 400 17.92 6.40 24.25
CA HIS A 400 18.48 5.59 25.32
C HIS A 400 19.32 4.46 24.69
N TYR A 401 20.57 4.35 25.11
CA TYR A 401 21.48 3.32 24.60
C TYR A 401 20.98 1.92 24.90
N GLY A 402 20.92 1.06 23.89
CA GLY A 402 20.63 -0.37 24.09
C GLY A 402 21.76 -1.11 24.80
N ASP A 403 21.46 -2.30 25.30
CA ASP A 403 22.41 -3.11 26.10
C ASP A 403 23.47 -3.84 25.24
N ASN A 404 23.43 -3.67 23.92
CA ASN A 404 24.40 -4.30 23.01
C ASN A 404 25.79 -3.63 23.08
N LYS A 405 26.82 -4.36 22.62
CA LYS A 405 28.22 -3.92 22.72
C LYS A 405 28.49 -2.58 22.02
N VAL A 406 27.87 -2.33 20.87
CA VAL A 406 28.13 -1.12 20.04
C VAL A 406 27.60 0.11 20.74
N GLU A 407 26.36 0.07 21.21
CA GLU A 407 25.73 1.21 21.88
C GLU A 407 26.34 1.45 23.26
N GLN A 408 26.70 0.39 24.01
CA GLN A 408 27.39 0.57 25.29
C GLN A 408 28.80 1.12 25.12
N ALA A 409 29.54 0.76 24.08
CA ALA A 409 30.82 1.38 23.76
C ALA A 409 30.66 2.88 23.45
N ALA A 410 29.67 3.27 22.67
CA ALA A 410 29.33 4.66 22.39
C ALA A 410 28.95 5.42 23.67
N ARG A 411 28.13 4.79 24.54
CA ARG A 411 27.78 5.36 25.86
C ARG A 411 28.99 5.65 26.70
N HIS A 412 29.87 4.67 26.91
CA HIS A 412 31.10 4.83 27.70
C HIS A 412 31.99 5.93 27.13
N TYR A 413 32.15 6.02 25.81
CA TYR A 413 32.91 7.06 25.16
C TYR A 413 32.39 8.47 25.50
N TRP A 414 31.05 8.66 25.37
CA TRP A 414 30.45 9.97 25.63
C TRP A 414 30.33 10.30 27.10
N ASP A 415 30.11 9.32 27.97
CA ASP A 415 30.10 9.53 29.42
C ASP A 415 31.49 9.98 29.93
N ALA A 416 32.54 9.40 29.38
CA ALA A 416 33.92 9.83 29.71
C ALA A 416 34.20 11.28 29.27
N ILE A 417 33.71 11.72 28.12
CA ILE A 417 33.88 13.08 27.61
C ILE A 417 33.03 14.08 28.40
N LYS A 418 31.76 13.76 28.61
CA LYS A 418 30.79 14.66 29.24
C LYS A 418 30.96 14.74 30.76
N GLY A 419 31.29 13.61 31.41
CA GLY A 419 31.53 13.55 32.86
C GLY A 419 32.87 14.16 33.30
N GLY A 420 33.86 14.20 32.41
CA GLY A 420 35.17 14.84 32.69
C GLY A 420 35.11 16.37 32.69
N SER A 421 34.03 16.99 32.22
CA SER A 421 33.88 18.45 32.17
C SER A 421 33.47 19.08 33.50
N ASP A 422 32.89 18.31 34.44
CA ASP A 422 32.46 18.83 35.75
C ASP A 422 33.65 19.05 36.72
N GLY A 423 34.86 18.59 36.34
CA GLY A 423 36.07 18.69 37.16
C GLY A 423 36.99 19.87 36.85
N ASN A 424 36.77 20.69 35.81
CA ASN A 424 37.72 21.71 35.35
C ASN A 424 37.17 23.14 35.26
N SER A 425 36.09 23.46 36.00
CA SER A 425 35.59 24.84 36.14
C SER A 425 36.20 25.56 37.36
N GLY A 426 37.48 25.26 37.65
CA GLY A 426 38.20 25.88 38.75
C GLY A 426 39.71 26.00 38.46
N ARG A 427 40.11 26.92 37.56
CA ARG A 427 41.38 27.63 37.60
C ARG A 427 41.37 28.83 36.65
#